data_62005eb87a989eaa078e5db25f558200
#
_entry.id   62005eb87a989eaa078e5db25f558200
#
_cell.length_a   1.000
_cell.length_b   1.000
_cell.length_c   1.000
_cell.angle_alpha   90.00
_cell.angle_beta   90.00
_cell.angle_gamma   90.00
#
_symmetry.space_group_name_H-M   'P 1'
#
loop_
_entity.id
_entity.type
_entity.pdbx_description
1 polymer ?
#
loop_
_entity_poly.entity_id
_entity_poly.type
_entity_poly.pdbx_seq_one_letter_code
_entity_poly.pdbx_strand_id
1 'polypeptide(L)'
;MAFELGGRADKFGNRYERRYFVSLMAKVLQGGLLSVQSEPTGDDESGTDIIIEYQGGRKDFHQCKARNGSNEHWTMPALARHKVFQHIKDHVKTEQNRFVFVTALPFVALNDLCLAARNSDSCQRFVTDQLTTHDRKNLFDQWRKNLGLGETAADQEQAAFYLRQFEICTLSDDSVEGDQWKYVLGSMFTGNPDDVYDVLLNLTENDNYGKTLTAGILQQYLEQRGYQRRLLASDTNIPLQIERLNHRFKSHFHPIGNHPFPIQEAHTVLQTILAGKNVLLLGGAGIGKSGCVQALLDELDNEHIPYLALSVDQKVPQGTPEYYGEALGFRASPVLCLE
;
A
#
# COMPACT_ATOMS: atom_id res chain seq x y z
N MET A 1 -35.71 12.72 -26.51
CA MET A 1 -35.82 12.19 -25.14
C MET A 1 -34.53 12.51 -24.45
N ALA A 2 -34.56 13.40 -23.45
CA ALA A 2 -33.37 13.71 -22.65
C ALA A 2 -33.01 12.46 -21.83
N PHE A 3 -31.83 11.90 -22.06
CA PHE A 3 -31.29 10.87 -21.19
C PHE A 3 -31.12 11.47 -19.80
N GLU A 4 -31.70 10.86 -18.78
CA GLU A 4 -31.40 11.16 -17.37
C GLU A 4 -29.93 10.81 -17.08
N LEU A 5 -29.05 11.76 -17.35
CA LEU A 5 -27.60 11.61 -17.16
C LEU A 5 -27.20 11.50 -15.67
N GLY A 6 -28.00 12.07 -14.76
CA GLY A 6 -27.72 12.06 -13.32
C GLY A 6 -27.75 10.64 -12.71
N GLY A 7 -28.85 9.91 -12.86
CA GLY A 7 -29.01 8.62 -12.19
C GLY A 7 -28.06 7.51 -12.65
N ARG A 8 -27.50 7.59 -13.87
CA ARG A 8 -26.45 6.66 -14.34
C ARG A 8 -25.07 7.03 -13.82
N ALA A 9 -24.78 8.33 -13.73
CA ALA A 9 -23.50 8.81 -13.21
C ALA A 9 -23.34 8.48 -11.72
N ASP A 10 -24.42 8.66 -10.93
CA ASP A 10 -24.42 8.34 -9.50
C ASP A 10 -24.27 6.83 -9.24
N LYS A 11 -25.00 5.99 -9.99
CA LYS A 11 -24.85 4.53 -9.88
C LYS A 11 -23.44 4.05 -10.27
N PHE A 12 -22.83 4.68 -11.25
CA PHE A 12 -21.47 4.36 -11.66
C PHE A 12 -20.45 4.79 -10.61
N GLY A 13 -20.61 6.01 -10.05
CA GLY A 13 -19.76 6.53 -8.98
C GLY A 13 -19.78 5.63 -7.75
N ASN A 14 -20.98 5.29 -7.28
CA ASN A 14 -21.16 4.41 -6.11
C ASN A 14 -20.57 3.01 -6.35
N ARG A 15 -20.72 2.44 -7.55
CA ARG A 15 -20.12 1.14 -7.89
C ARG A 15 -18.60 1.18 -7.88
N TYR A 16 -18.00 2.24 -8.42
CA TYR A 16 -16.56 2.44 -8.45
C TYR A 16 -15.98 2.54 -7.04
N GLU A 17 -16.56 3.38 -6.20
CA GLU A 17 -16.16 3.59 -4.81
C GLU A 17 -16.23 2.30 -4.00
N ARG A 18 -17.34 1.56 -4.11
CA ARG A 18 -17.54 0.29 -3.41
C ARG A 18 -16.50 -0.76 -3.79
N ARG A 19 -16.17 -0.91 -5.07
CA ARG A 19 -15.12 -1.82 -5.53
C ARG A 19 -13.76 -1.43 -4.98
N TYR A 20 -13.48 -0.14 -4.98
CA TYR A 20 -12.26 0.38 -4.36
C TYR A 20 -12.23 0.05 -2.87
N PHE A 21 -13.33 0.25 -2.17
CA PHE A 21 -13.43 -0.06 -0.73
C PHE A 21 -13.22 -1.54 -0.45
N VAL A 22 -13.75 -2.45 -1.28
CA VAL A 22 -13.47 -3.90 -1.17
C VAL A 22 -11.99 -4.19 -1.32
N SER A 23 -11.30 -3.54 -2.26
CA SER A 23 -9.86 -3.72 -2.43
C SER A 23 -9.07 -3.31 -1.17
N LEU A 24 -9.51 -2.27 -0.49
CA LEU A 24 -8.92 -1.81 0.77
C LEU A 24 -9.22 -2.77 1.93
N MET A 25 -10.46 -3.29 2.02
CA MET A 25 -10.80 -4.33 3.01
C MET A 25 -9.94 -5.59 2.81
N ALA A 26 -9.69 -5.99 1.56
CA ALA A 26 -8.77 -7.10 1.26
C ALA A 26 -7.35 -6.80 1.76
N LYS A 27 -6.84 -5.58 1.57
CA LYS A 27 -5.52 -5.14 2.10
C LYS A 27 -5.47 -5.14 3.63
N VAL A 28 -6.58 -4.78 4.31
CA VAL A 28 -6.70 -4.89 5.78
C VAL A 28 -6.60 -6.35 6.21
N LEU A 29 -7.31 -7.25 5.53
CA LEU A 29 -7.27 -8.69 5.79
C LEU A 29 -5.89 -9.32 5.57
N GLN A 30 -5.10 -8.76 4.64
CA GLN A 30 -3.70 -9.14 4.39
C GLN A 30 -2.71 -8.57 5.42
N GLY A 31 -3.15 -7.65 6.30
CA GLY A 31 -2.27 -6.96 7.25
C GLY A 31 -1.47 -5.80 6.65
N GLY A 32 -1.70 -5.43 5.39
CA GLY A 32 -1.06 -4.27 4.76
C GLY A 32 -1.59 -2.92 5.24
N LEU A 33 -2.79 -2.91 5.82
CA LEU A 33 -3.45 -1.75 6.43
C LEU A 33 -3.92 -2.12 7.84
N LEU A 34 -3.92 -1.13 8.76
CA LEU A 34 -4.46 -1.32 10.10
C LEU A 34 -5.98 -1.33 10.09
N SER A 35 -6.57 -0.36 9.43
CA SER A 35 -8.02 -0.22 9.33
C SER A 35 -8.44 0.60 8.11
N VAL A 36 -9.71 0.48 7.76
CA VAL A 36 -10.38 1.28 6.74
C VAL A 36 -11.76 1.70 7.24
N GLN A 37 -12.18 2.92 6.88
CA GLN A 37 -13.49 3.49 7.24
C GLN A 37 -14.09 4.15 6.01
N SER A 38 -15.34 3.84 5.66
CA SER A 38 -16.09 4.54 4.62
C SER A 38 -17.02 5.58 5.23
N GLU A 39 -17.31 6.63 4.47
CA GLU A 39 -18.23 7.70 4.87
C GLU A 39 -17.95 8.17 6.32
N PRO A 40 -16.77 8.72 6.60
CA PRO A 40 -16.44 9.20 7.93
C PRO A 40 -17.42 10.31 8.33
N THR A 41 -17.64 10.49 9.63
CA THR A 41 -18.53 11.49 10.19
C THR A 41 -17.77 12.54 10.98
N GLY A 42 -18.33 13.73 11.15
CA GLY A 42 -17.74 14.80 11.93
C GLY A 42 -16.68 15.59 11.15
N ASP A 43 -15.56 15.92 11.79
CA ASP A 43 -14.50 16.76 11.21
C ASP A 43 -13.81 16.11 9.99
N ASP A 44 -13.85 14.80 9.88
CA ASP A 44 -13.26 14.02 8.79
C ASP A 44 -14.22 13.82 7.60
N GLU A 45 -15.49 14.22 7.71
CA GLU A 45 -16.50 14.05 6.67
C GLU A 45 -16.26 14.90 5.42
N SER A 46 -15.65 16.08 5.58
CA SER A 46 -15.54 17.05 4.49
C SER A 46 -14.71 16.54 3.33
N GLY A 47 -15.37 16.07 2.26
CA GLY A 47 -14.75 15.64 1.00
C GLY A 47 -13.91 14.39 1.09
N THR A 48 -14.13 13.58 2.13
CA THR A 48 -13.48 12.28 2.31
C THR A 48 -14.52 11.17 2.21
N ASP A 49 -14.35 10.31 1.24
CA ASP A 49 -15.22 9.15 1.04
C ASP A 49 -14.69 7.95 1.86
N ILE A 50 -13.35 7.83 2.01
CA ILE A 50 -12.71 6.72 2.73
C ILE A 50 -11.49 7.22 3.51
N ILE A 51 -11.31 6.72 4.74
CA ILE A 51 -10.08 6.90 5.54
C ILE A 51 -9.35 5.56 5.65
N ILE A 52 -8.04 5.60 5.46
CA ILE A 52 -7.14 4.47 5.66
C ILE A 52 -6.19 4.80 6.79
N GLU A 53 -6.01 3.85 7.72
CA GLU A 53 -5.00 3.95 8.75
C GLU A 53 -3.95 2.86 8.60
N TYR A 54 -2.69 3.27 8.70
CA TYR A 54 -1.52 2.39 8.61
C TYR A 54 -0.93 2.11 9.97
N GLN A 55 -0.17 1.05 10.07
CA GLN A 55 0.72 0.81 11.20
C GLN A 55 1.66 2.01 11.38
N GLY A 56 1.78 2.54 12.62
CA GLY A 56 2.58 3.75 12.88
C GLY A 56 1.81 5.08 12.83
N GLY A 57 0.47 5.04 12.66
CA GLY A 57 -0.42 6.20 12.83
C GLY A 57 -0.54 7.12 11.62
N ARG A 58 0.02 6.74 10.47
CA ARG A 58 -0.22 7.47 9.22
C ARG A 58 -1.66 7.27 8.79
N LYS A 59 -2.30 8.36 8.32
CA LYS A 59 -3.65 8.36 7.77
C LYS A 59 -3.68 8.90 6.34
N ASP A 60 -4.38 8.19 5.47
CA ASP A 60 -4.67 8.65 4.12
C ASP A 60 -6.18 8.92 4.01
N PHE A 61 -6.52 10.13 3.53
CA PHE A 61 -7.89 10.59 3.31
C PHE A 61 -8.18 10.50 1.82
N HIS A 62 -9.15 9.68 1.43
CA HIS A 62 -9.43 9.35 0.04
C HIS A 62 -10.72 10.01 -0.42
N GLN A 63 -10.65 10.70 -1.56
CA GLN A 63 -11.82 11.16 -2.30
C GLN A 63 -11.94 10.40 -3.61
N CYS A 64 -13.07 9.74 -3.83
CA CYS A 64 -13.32 8.90 -4.99
C CYS A 64 -14.15 9.64 -6.05
N LYS A 65 -13.62 9.81 -7.25
CA LYS A 65 -14.32 10.40 -8.39
C LYS A 65 -14.01 9.61 -9.66
N ALA A 66 -14.90 8.70 -10.01
CA ALA A 66 -14.71 7.79 -11.15
C ALA A 66 -14.49 8.52 -12.46
N ARG A 67 -15.18 9.65 -12.68
CA ARG A 67 -15.18 10.41 -13.94
C ARG A 67 -15.15 11.91 -13.72
N ASN A 68 -14.71 12.64 -14.75
CA ASN A 68 -14.77 14.09 -14.85
C ASN A 68 -15.79 14.51 -15.93
N GLY A 69 -17.06 14.20 -15.73
CA GLY A 69 -18.09 14.41 -16.75
C GLY A 69 -17.80 13.62 -18.02
N SER A 70 -17.72 14.31 -19.17
CA SER A 70 -17.36 13.74 -20.47
C SER A 70 -15.87 13.85 -20.82
N ASN A 71 -15.04 14.41 -19.94
CA ASN A 71 -13.61 14.59 -20.20
C ASN A 71 -12.85 13.27 -20.00
N GLU A 72 -11.78 13.08 -20.75
CA GLU A 72 -10.91 11.91 -20.72
C GLU A 72 -9.78 12.03 -19.68
N HIS A 73 -9.60 13.20 -19.07
CA HIS A 73 -8.54 13.46 -18.09
C HIS A 73 -8.97 14.53 -17.08
N TRP A 74 -8.24 14.60 -15.98
CA TRP A 74 -8.41 15.65 -14.98
C TRP A 74 -7.62 16.92 -15.36
N THR A 75 -8.10 18.05 -14.87
CA THR A 75 -7.45 19.36 -15.02
C THR A 75 -7.51 20.11 -13.69
N MET A 76 -6.66 21.12 -13.51
CA MET A 76 -6.70 21.98 -12.30
C MET A 76 -8.08 22.61 -12.04
N PRO A 77 -8.78 23.19 -13.04
CA PRO A 77 -10.13 23.70 -12.81
C PRO A 77 -11.15 22.63 -12.42
N ALA A 78 -10.97 21.38 -12.89
CA ALA A 78 -11.84 20.28 -12.51
C ALA A 78 -11.61 19.89 -11.05
N LEU A 79 -10.37 19.78 -10.61
CA LEU A 79 -10.05 19.54 -9.19
C LEU A 79 -10.58 20.64 -8.29
N ALA A 80 -10.48 21.91 -8.72
CA ALA A 80 -11.00 23.05 -7.98
C ALA A 80 -12.55 23.00 -7.83
N ARG A 81 -13.28 22.60 -8.89
CA ARG A 81 -14.74 22.42 -8.83
C ARG A 81 -15.14 21.34 -7.81
N HIS A 82 -14.34 20.29 -7.66
CA HIS A 82 -14.55 19.24 -6.68
C HIS A 82 -13.95 19.57 -5.31
N LYS A 83 -13.55 20.83 -5.08
CA LYS A 83 -13.00 21.35 -3.80
C LYS A 83 -11.76 20.58 -3.29
N VAL A 84 -11.06 19.85 -4.16
CA VAL A 84 -9.90 19.02 -3.79
C VAL A 84 -8.85 19.84 -3.03
N PHE A 85 -8.55 21.06 -3.44
CA PHE A 85 -7.58 21.92 -2.77
C PHE A 85 -8.00 22.35 -1.36
N GLN A 86 -9.32 22.50 -1.13
CA GLN A 86 -9.83 22.78 0.21
C GLN A 86 -9.69 21.54 1.09
N HIS A 87 -10.08 20.37 0.59
CA HIS A 87 -10.00 19.11 1.33
C HIS A 87 -8.54 18.74 1.66
N ILE A 88 -7.58 19.01 0.77
CA ILE A 88 -6.16 18.86 1.08
C ILE A 88 -5.79 19.72 2.31
N LYS A 89 -6.21 20.99 2.35
CA LYS A 89 -5.92 21.88 3.49
C LYS A 89 -6.61 21.43 4.77
N ASP A 90 -7.80 20.86 4.67
CA ASP A 90 -8.57 20.42 5.82
C ASP A 90 -7.96 19.19 6.48
N HIS A 91 -7.45 18.24 5.70
CA HIS A 91 -6.97 16.95 6.20
C HIS A 91 -5.44 16.83 6.34
N VAL A 92 -4.68 17.47 5.46
CA VAL A 92 -3.21 17.39 5.48
C VAL A 92 -2.64 18.45 6.42
N LYS A 93 -2.58 18.13 7.71
CA LYS A 93 -2.03 19.00 8.76
C LYS A 93 -0.57 18.68 9.11
N THR A 94 -0.15 17.45 8.88
CA THR A 94 1.18 16.92 9.24
C THR A 94 1.70 16.00 8.14
N GLU A 95 2.98 15.62 8.22
CA GLU A 95 3.58 14.62 7.31
C GLU A 95 3.01 13.21 7.48
N GLN A 96 2.28 12.96 8.55
CA GLN A 96 1.58 11.70 8.79
C GLN A 96 0.27 11.57 8.02
N ASN A 97 -0.21 12.66 7.41
CA ASN A 97 -1.49 12.68 6.72
C ASN A 97 -1.28 12.87 5.23
N ARG A 98 -1.97 12.08 4.42
CA ARG A 98 -2.03 12.24 2.96
C ARG A 98 -3.46 12.43 2.50
N PHE A 99 -3.61 13.16 1.41
CA PHE A 99 -4.87 13.22 0.68
C PHE A 99 -4.70 12.51 -0.67
N VAL A 100 -5.55 11.51 -0.92
CA VAL A 100 -5.49 10.67 -2.11
C VAL A 100 -6.74 10.89 -2.96
N PHE A 101 -6.55 11.35 -4.17
CA PHE A 101 -7.63 11.50 -5.15
C PHE A 101 -7.71 10.24 -6.00
N VAL A 102 -8.76 9.44 -5.77
CA VAL A 102 -8.96 8.15 -6.44
C VAL A 102 -9.86 8.32 -7.65
N THR A 103 -9.38 7.90 -8.81
CA THR A 103 -10.09 8.16 -10.06
C THR A 103 -9.79 7.11 -11.14
N ALA A 104 -10.70 6.92 -12.09
CA ALA A 104 -10.43 6.09 -13.28
C ALA A 104 -9.68 6.85 -14.39
N LEU A 105 -9.57 8.18 -14.27
CA LEU A 105 -8.97 9.04 -15.29
C LEU A 105 -7.63 9.59 -14.83
N PRO A 106 -6.60 9.60 -15.66
CA PRO A 106 -5.28 10.08 -15.25
C PRO A 106 -5.21 11.62 -15.20
N PHE A 107 -4.28 12.14 -14.41
CA PHE A 107 -3.74 13.48 -14.51
C PHE A 107 -2.21 13.40 -14.46
N VAL A 108 -1.61 12.88 -15.52
CA VAL A 108 -0.20 12.51 -15.61
C VAL A 108 0.73 13.64 -15.17
N ALA A 109 0.55 14.86 -15.74
CA ALA A 109 1.42 15.98 -15.44
C ALA A 109 1.42 16.37 -13.94
N LEU A 110 0.26 16.32 -13.27
CA LEU A 110 0.18 16.61 -11.83
C LEU A 110 0.77 15.46 -11.00
N ASN A 111 0.54 14.22 -11.40
CA ASN A 111 1.14 13.06 -10.72
C ASN A 111 2.67 13.10 -10.80
N ASP A 112 3.23 13.44 -11.97
CA ASP A 112 4.67 13.61 -12.16
C ASP A 112 5.24 14.75 -11.29
N LEU A 113 4.47 15.85 -11.15
CA LEU A 113 4.85 16.95 -10.27
C LEU A 113 4.87 16.54 -8.79
N CYS A 114 3.87 15.77 -8.34
CA CYS A 114 3.83 15.20 -6.99
C CYS A 114 5.00 14.26 -6.73
N LEU A 115 5.33 13.39 -7.68
CA LEU A 115 6.50 12.49 -7.60
C LEU A 115 7.80 13.28 -7.51
N ALA A 116 7.96 14.32 -8.35
CA ALA A 116 9.13 15.18 -8.31
C ALA A 116 9.28 15.89 -6.95
N ALA A 117 8.18 16.37 -6.36
CA ALA A 117 8.20 16.99 -5.04
C ALA A 117 8.58 15.98 -3.92
N ARG A 118 8.06 14.74 -3.98
CA ARG A 118 8.40 13.66 -3.03
C ARG A 118 9.87 13.23 -3.12
N ASN A 119 10.43 13.19 -4.32
CA ASN A 119 11.80 12.77 -4.57
C ASN A 119 12.84 13.87 -4.34
N SER A 120 12.42 15.07 -3.94
CA SER A 120 13.32 16.19 -3.66
C SER A 120 13.56 16.32 -2.16
N ASP A 121 14.81 16.44 -1.75
CA ASP A 121 15.22 16.55 -0.33
C ASP A 121 14.70 17.81 0.35
N SER A 122 14.45 18.88 -0.43
CA SER A 122 13.94 20.16 0.06
C SER A 122 13.07 20.87 -0.95
N CYS A 123 12.27 21.83 -0.51
CA CYS A 123 11.50 22.70 -1.40
C CYS A 123 12.42 23.48 -2.35
N GLN A 124 13.56 23.99 -1.86
CA GLN A 124 14.50 24.72 -2.68
C GLN A 124 15.03 23.86 -3.82
N ARG A 125 15.44 22.60 -3.57
CA ARG A 125 15.87 21.67 -4.61
C ARG A 125 14.73 21.32 -5.56
N PHE A 126 13.53 21.11 -5.04
CA PHE A 126 12.37 20.88 -5.89
C PHE A 126 12.16 22.04 -6.87
N VAL A 127 12.17 23.29 -6.40
CA VAL A 127 11.97 24.47 -7.25
C VAL A 127 13.12 24.66 -8.26
N THR A 128 14.37 24.45 -7.83
CA THR A 128 15.56 24.66 -8.66
C THR A 128 15.74 23.56 -9.70
N ASP A 129 15.61 22.31 -9.27
CA ASP A 129 16.05 21.15 -10.07
C ASP A 129 14.90 20.48 -10.80
N GLN A 130 13.66 20.58 -10.31
CA GLN A 130 12.51 19.89 -10.87
C GLN A 130 11.57 20.81 -11.69
N LEU A 131 11.48 22.09 -11.32
CA LEU A 131 10.68 23.07 -12.06
C LEU A 131 11.51 23.73 -13.18
N THR A 132 12.12 22.92 -14.04
CA THR A 132 13.03 23.40 -15.09
C THR A 132 12.31 23.87 -16.35
N THR A 133 11.13 23.31 -16.67
CA THR A 133 10.35 23.64 -17.86
C THR A 133 9.27 24.68 -17.57
N HIS A 134 8.86 25.42 -18.58
CA HIS A 134 7.77 26.39 -18.47
C HIS A 134 6.46 25.73 -18.02
N ASP A 135 6.15 24.56 -18.55
CA ASP A 135 4.91 23.84 -18.24
C ASP A 135 4.87 23.38 -16.77
N ARG A 136 5.99 22.85 -16.24
CA ARG A 136 6.07 22.46 -14.82
C ARG A 136 5.95 23.67 -13.90
N LYS A 137 6.60 24.78 -14.22
CA LYS A 137 6.45 26.04 -13.47
C LYS A 137 5.01 26.53 -13.46
N ASN A 138 4.39 26.59 -14.64
CA ASN A 138 3.01 27.00 -14.77
C ASN A 138 2.04 26.07 -14.01
N LEU A 139 2.26 24.76 -14.06
CA LEU A 139 1.46 23.79 -13.32
C LEU A 139 1.60 23.97 -11.80
N PHE A 140 2.84 24.20 -11.30
CA PHE A 140 3.09 24.49 -9.90
C PHE A 140 2.46 25.81 -9.46
N ASP A 141 2.52 26.85 -10.29
CA ASP A 141 1.86 28.12 -10.02
C ASP A 141 0.33 28.00 -9.98
N GLN A 142 -0.27 27.21 -10.87
CA GLN A 142 -1.70 26.89 -10.80
C GLN A 142 -2.05 26.12 -9.51
N TRP A 143 -1.23 25.14 -9.12
CA TRP A 143 -1.39 24.41 -7.88
C TRP A 143 -1.39 25.34 -6.68
N ARG A 144 -0.36 26.18 -6.56
CA ARG A 144 -0.20 27.16 -5.48
C ARG A 144 -1.37 28.14 -5.40
N LYS A 145 -1.78 28.72 -6.54
CA LYS A 145 -2.91 29.64 -6.62
C LYS A 145 -4.24 29.00 -6.20
N ASN A 146 -4.50 27.77 -6.59
CA ASN A 146 -5.71 27.05 -6.19
C ASN A 146 -5.73 26.71 -4.68
N LEU A 147 -4.57 26.57 -4.05
CA LEU A 147 -4.44 26.47 -2.58
C LEU A 147 -4.63 27.82 -1.87
N GLY A 148 -4.71 28.94 -2.62
CA GLY A 148 -4.81 30.28 -2.07
C GLY A 148 -3.49 30.81 -1.50
N LEU A 149 -2.34 30.29 -1.97
CA LEU A 149 -1.01 30.65 -1.53
C LEU A 149 -0.38 31.73 -2.44
N GLY A 150 0.37 32.67 -1.84
CA GLY A 150 1.11 33.73 -2.51
C GLY A 150 2.43 33.26 -3.16
N GLU A 151 3.34 34.20 -3.44
CA GLU A 151 4.62 33.92 -4.14
C GLU A 151 5.83 33.95 -3.20
N THR A 152 5.60 34.09 -1.89
CA THR A 152 6.70 34.10 -0.92
C THR A 152 7.37 32.74 -0.82
N ALA A 153 8.60 32.70 -0.31
CA ALA A 153 9.31 31.43 -0.10
C ALA A 153 8.51 30.49 0.84
N ALA A 154 7.84 31.04 1.86
CA ALA A 154 6.98 30.26 2.76
C ALA A 154 5.77 29.66 2.05
N ASP A 155 5.12 30.42 1.13
CA ASP A 155 4.01 29.93 0.31
C ASP A 155 4.46 28.80 -0.64
N GLN A 156 5.65 28.93 -1.23
CA GLN A 156 6.23 27.89 -2.09
C GLN A 156 6.54 26.61 -1.28
N GLU A 157 7.07 26.77 -0.09
CA GLU A 157 7.35 25.65 0.82
C GLU A 157 6.06 24.92 1.23
N GLN A 158 5.01 25.68 1.58
CA GLN A 158 3.70 25.14 1.91
C GLN A 158 3.05 24.43 0.72
N ALA A 159 3.17 25.02 -0.48
CA ALA A 159 2.66 24.39 -1.71
C ALA A 159 3.38 23.08 -2.04
N ALA A 160 4.72 23.04 -1.86
CA ALA A 160 5.52 21.85 -2.06
C ALA A 160 5.21 20.78 -0.99
N PHE A 161 4.97 21.18 0.25
CA PHE A 161 4.49 20.28 1.31
C PHE A 161 3.20 19.59 0.90
N TYR A 162 2.19 20.32 0.45
CA TYR A 162 0.93 19.73 0.01
C TYR A 162 1.11 18.82 -1.21
N LEU A 163 2.00 19.13 -2.16
CA LEU A 163 2.33 18.22 -3.27
C LEU A 163 2.91 16.88 -2.80
N ARG A 164 3.77 16.90 -1.78
CA ARG A 164 4.34 15.68 -1.21
C ARG A 164 3.29 14.79 -0.56
N GLN A 165 2.27 15.40 0.03
CA GLN A 165 1.18 14.71 0.73
C GLN A 165 -0.05 14.47 -0.15
N PHE A 166 -0.02 14.89 -1.40
CA PHE A 166 -1.09 14.62 -2.36
C PHE A 166 -0.73 13.48 -3.31
N GLU A 167 -1.69 12.62 -3.59
CA GLU A 167 -1.53 11.50 -4.51
C GLU A 167 -2.75 11.37 -5.42
N ILE A 168 -2.51 11.02 -6.68
CA ILE A 168 -3.56 10.60 -7.61
C ILE A 168 -3.44 9.09 -7.78
N CYS A 169 -4.41 8.37 -7.23
CA CYS A 169 -4.54 6.93 -7.41
C CYS A 169 -5.44 6.65 -8.60
N THR A 170 -4.87 6.14 -9.69
CA THR A 170 -5.65 5.75 -10.86
C THR A 170 -6.05 4.29 -10.73
N LEU A 171 -7.36 4.04 -10.57
CA LEU A 171 -7.95 2.73 -10.49
C LEU A 171 -8.86 2.51 -11.71
N SER A 172 -8.55 1.54 -12.54
CA SER A 172 -9.42 1.17 -13.65
C SER A 172 -10.74 0.57 -13.13
N ASP A 173 -11.86 0.93 -13.75
CA ASP A 173 -13.17 0.28 -13.50
C ASP A 173 -13.26 -1.08 -14.25
N ASP A 174 -12.12 -1.61 -14.65
CA ASP A 174 -12.02 -2.84 -15.41
C ASP A 174 -12.31 -4.06 -14.51
N SER A 175 -12.91 -5.08 -15.11
CA SER A 175 -13.17 -6.37 -14.46
C SER A 175 -11.89 -7.05 -13.96
N VAL A 176 -10.76 -6.74 -14.58
CA VAL A 176 -9.46 -7.32 -14.24
C VAL A 176 -9.02 -6.97 -12.80
N GLU A 177 -9.23 -5.75 -12.33
CA GLU A 177 -8.90 -5.38 -10.94
C GLU A 177 -9.82 -6.08 -9.93
N GLY A 178 -11.10 -6.24 -10.26
CA GLY A 178 -12.04 -7.01 -9.44
C GLY A 178 -11.63 -8.48 -9.34
N ASP A 179 -11.25 -9.10 -10.43
CA ASP A 179 -10.83 -10.50 -10.49
C ASP A 179 -9.54 -10.73 -9.69
N GLN A 180 -8.60 -9.78 -9.68
CA GLN A 180 -7.40 -9.85 -8.85
C GLN A 180 -7.76 -9.94 -7.36
N TRP A 181 -8.68 -9.11 -6.88
CA TRP A 181 -9.10 -9.14 -5.47
C TRP A 181 -9.89 -10.38 -5.10
N LYS A 182 -10.70 -10.90 -6.00
CA LYS A 182 -11.36 -12.22 -5.83
C LYS A 182 -10.33 -13.33 -5.67
N TYR A 183 -9.29 -13.34 -6.52
CA TYR A 183 -8.20 -14.29 -6.38
C TYR A 183 -7.50 -14.20 -5.03
N VAL A 184 -7.16 -12.98 -4.58
CA VAL A 184 -6.56 -12.73 -3.26
C VAL A 184 -7.46 -13.26 -2.14
N LEU A 185 -8.74 -12.90 -2.13
CA LEU A 185 -9.70 -13.36 -1.11
C LEU A 185 -9.88 -14.89 -1.13
N GLY A 186 -9.90 -15.49 -2.33
CA GLY A 186 -9.96 -16.94 -2.49
C GLY A 186 -8.73 -17.68 -1.96
N SER A 187 -7.56 -17.03 -1.96
CA SER A 187 -6.36 -17.59 -1.33
C SER A 187 -6.43 -17.56 0.20
N MET A 188 -7.15 -16.59 0.77
CA MET A 188 -7.24 -16.35 2.22
C MET A 188 -8.40 -17.09 2.89
N PHE A 189 -9.51 -17.29 2.18
CA PHE A 189 -10.73 -17.86 2.74
C PHE A 189 -11.19 -19.10 2.00
N THR A 190 -11.92 -19.98 2.71
CA THR A 190 -12.59 -21.15 2.11
C THR A 190 -13.83 -20.69 1.34
N GLY A 191 -14.26 -21.48 0.37
CA GLY A 191 -15.44 -21.20 -0.45
C GLY A 191 -15.09 -20.64 -1.83
N ASN A 192 -16.13 -20.17 -2.54
CA ASN A 192 -15.96 -19.54 -3.83
C ASN A 192 -15.43 -18.09 -3.68
N PRO A 193 -14.36 -17.70 -4.35
CA PRO A 193 -13.81 -16.33 -4.29
C PRO A 193 -14.83 -15.24 -4.66
N ASP A 194 -15.71 -15.49 -5.62
CA ASP A 194 -16.76 -14.55 -6.01
C ASP A 194 -17.73 -14.27 -4.85
N ASP A 195 -18.13 -15.33 -4.14
CA ASP A 195 -19.06 -15.19 -3.01
C ASP A 195 -18.41 -14.41 -1.85
N VAL A 196 -17.13 -14.66 -1.55
CA VAL A 196 -16.38 -13.91 -0.54
C VAL A 196 -16.30 -12.43 -0.91
N TYR A 197 -16.00 -12.13 -2.17
CA TYR A 197 -15.96 -10.76 -2.68
C TYR A 197 -17.34 -10.09 -2.57
N ASP A 198 -18.41 -10.77 -2.97
CA ASP A 198 -19.78 -10.24 -2.93
C ASP A 198 -20.24 -10.01 -1.49
N VAL A 199 -19.84 -10.84 -0.55
CA VAL A 199 -20.11 -10.63 0.89
C VAL A 199 -19.45 -9.34 1.39
N LEU A 200 -18.20 -9.07 1.01
CA LEU A 200 -17.54 -7.81 1.34
C LEU A 200 -18.18 -6.63 0.60
N LEU A 201 -18.59 -6.80 -0.64
CA LEU A 201 -19.30 -5.78 -1.41
C LEU A 201 -20.65 -5.42 -0.73
N ASN A 202 -21.38 -6.41 -0.25
CA ASN A 202 -22.63 -6.22 0.48
C ASN A 202 -22.40 -5.54 1.86
N LEU A 203 -21.23 -5.73 2.48
CA LEU A 203 -20.87 -5.01 3.71
C LEU A 203 -20.83 -3.50 3.49
N THR A 204 -20.51 -3.03 2.27
CA THR A 204 -20.51 -1.60 1.93
C THR A 204 -21.92 -0.99 1.81
N GLU A 205 -22.98 -1.80 1.71
CA GLU A 205 -24.38 -1.34 1.56
C GLU A 205 -25.15 -1.31 2.88
N ASN A 206 -24.69 -2.04 3.89
CA ASN A 206 -25.42 -2.21 5.15
C ASN A 206 -24.78 -1.32 6.22
N ASP A 207 -25.53 -0.56 6.97
CA ASP A 207 -25.30 0.23 8.20
C ASP A 207 -23.87 0.31 8.79
N ASN A 208 -22.83 0.17 7.96
CA ASN A 208 -21.42 0.21 8.34
C ASN A 208 -20.74 1.53 7.98
N TYR A 209 -21.52 2.48 7.48
CA TYR A 209 -21.05 3.84 7.26
C TYR A 209 -20.51 4.45 8.54
N GLY A 210 -19.35 5.09 8.46
CA GLY A 210 -18.69 5.68 9.59
C GLY A 210 -18.02 4.70 10.56
N LYS A 211 -18.09 3.37 10.33
CA LYS A 211 -17.44 2.39 11.19
C LYS A 211 -16.02 2.08 10.71
N THR A 212 -15.10 2.01 11.65
CA THR A 212 -13.73 1.55 11.40
C THR A 212 -13.71 0.03 11.29
N LEU A 213 -13.29 -0.48 10.14
CA LEU A 213 -13.18 -1.91 9.85
C LEU A 213 -11.71 -2.34 10.00
N THR A 214 -11.45 -3.21 10.97
CA THR A 214 -10.16 -3.87 11.20
C THR A 214 -10.17 -5.29 10.66
N ALA A 215 -9.00 -5.93 10.57
CA ALA A 215 -8.88 -7.32 10.12
C ALA A 215 -9.75 -8.27 10.96
N GLY A 216 -9.76 -8.11 12.29
CA GLY A 216 -10.58 -8.94 13.18
C GLY A 216 -12.08 -8.80 12.92
N ILE A 217 -12.58 -7.57 12.69
CA ILE A 217 -14.00 -7.31 12.37
C ILE A 217 -14.35 -7.96 11.03
N LEU A 218 -13.54 -7.76 10.01
CA LEU A 218 -13.77 -8.31 8.68
C LEU A 218 -13.73 -9.84 8.68
N GLN A 219 -12.76 -10.42 9.39
CA GLN A 219 -12.66 -11.88 9.53
C GLN A 219 -13.88 -12.46 10.23
N GLN A 220 -14.29 -11.89 11.37
CA GLN A 220 -15.49 -12.32 12.10
C GLN A 220 -16.76 -12.22 11.24
N TYR A 221 -16.87 -11.15 10.44
CA TYR A 221 -17.99 -10.96 9.53
C TYR A 221 -18.08 -12.03 8.45
N LEU A 222 -16.94 -12.45 7.89
CA LEU A 222 -16.84 -13.54 6.90
C LEU A 222 -17.10 -14.90 7.54
N GLU A 223 -16.55 -15.17 8.73
CA GLU A 223 -16.74 -16.44 9.46
C GLU A 223 -18.22 -16.66 9.84
N GLN A 224 -18.93 -15.63 10.26
CA GLN A 224 -20.37 -15.69 10.54
C GLN A 224 -21.21 -16.07 9.30
N ARG A 225 -20.66 -15.92 8.11
CA ARG A 225 -21.28 -16.30 6.82
C ARG A 225 -20.74 -17.60 6.24
N GLY A 226 -19.95 -18.34 7.03
CA GLY A 226 -19.43 -19.66 6.66
C GLY A 226 -18.09 -19.65 5.91
N TYR A 227 -17.46 -18.48 5.73
CA TYR A 227 -16.17 -18.36 5.07
C TYR A 227 -15.04 -18.41 6.12
N GLN A 228 -14.44 -19.57 6.29
CA GLN A 228 -13.34 -19.76 7.24
C GLN A 228 -12.01 -19.29 6.64
N ARG A 229 -11.18 -18.65 7.45
CA ARG A 229 -9.82 -18.32 7.03
C ARG A 229 -9.06 -19.63 6.76
N ARG A 230 -8.38 -19.72 5.64
CA ARG A 230 -7.54 -20.88 5.32
C ARG A 230 -6.38 -20.92 6.31
N LEU A 231 -6.25 -22.03 7.01
CA LEU A 231 -5.11 -22.29 7.89
C LEU A 231 -3.93 -22.68 7.01
N LEU A 232 -3.03 -21.75 6.75
CA LEU A 232 -1.80 -22.00 5.99
C LEU A 232 -0.94 -23.07 6.71
N ALA A 233 -1.03 -23.17 8.02
CA ALA A 233 -0.37 -24.21 8.82
C ALA A 233 -0.72 -25.66 8.41
N SER A 234 -1.82 -25.89 7.71
CA SER A 234 -2.20 -27.19 7.18
C SER A 234 -1.73 -27.45 5.73
N ASP A 235 -1.13 -26.46 5.06
CA ASP A 235 -0.58 -26.64 3.71
C ASP A 235 0.81 -27.27 3.78
N THR A 236 0.87 -28.58 3.56
CA THR A 236 2.12 -29.37 3.59
C THR A 236 3.16 -28.93 2.58
N ASN A 237 2.78 -28.11 1.58
CA ASN A 237 3.73 -27.57 0.61
C ASN A 237 4.52 -26.38 1.17
N ILE A 238 3.98 -25.65 2.16
CA ILE A 238 4.66 -24.47 2.74
C ILE A 238 5.98 -24.86 3.40
N PRO A 239 6.04 -25.82 4.33
CA PRO A 239 7.32 -26.24 4.95
C PRO A 239 8.33 -26.72 3.90
N LEU A 240 7.91 -27.51 2.92
CA LEU A 240 8.78 -28.00 1.84
C LEU A 240 9.35 -26.87 1.00
N GLN A 241 8.54 -25.86 0.70
CA GLN A 241 8.97 -24.71 -0.08
C GLN A 241 9.91 -23.80 0.72
N ILE A 242 9.67 -23.60 2.01
CA ILE A 242 10.57 -22.88 2.92
C ILE A 242 11.92 -23.59 2.97
N GLU A 243 11.93 -24.90 3.22
CA GLU A 243 13.15 -25.70 3.25
C GLU A 243 13.95 -25.58 1.92
N ARG A 244 13.26 -25.70 0.79
CA ARG A 244 13.87 -25.54 -0.54
C ARG A 244 14.50 -24.17 -0.76
N LEU A 245 13.81 -23.10 -0.36
CA LEU A 245 14.31 -21.73 -0.49
C LEU A 245 15.48 -21.47 0.44
N ASN A 246 15.41 -21.92 1.68
CA ASN A 246 16.48 -21.84 2.67
C ASN A 246 17.72 -22.62 2.22
N HIS A 247 17.55 -23.85 1.74
CA HIS A 247 18.64 -24.63 1.18
C HIS A 247 19.31 -23.94 -0.02
N ARG A 248 18.49 -23.42 -0.95
CA ARG A 248 19.00 -22.65 -2.09
C ARG A 248 19.77 -21.42 -1.65
N PHE A 249 19.28 -20.67 -0.65
CA PHE A 249 19.97 -19.52 -0.09
C PHE A 249 21.33 -19.93 0.49
N LYS A 250 21.37 -20.95 1.35
CA LYS A 250 22.58 -21.49 1.99
C LYS A 250 23.60 -22.02 0.97
N SER A 251 23.15 -22.61 -0.14
CA SER A 251 24.06 -23.16 -1.17
C SER A 251 24.92 -22.10 -1.91
N HIS A 252 24.60 -20.83 -1.77
CA HIS A 252 25.42 -19.74 -2.33
C HIS A 252 26.60 -19.33 -1.43
N PHE A 253 26.63 -19.82 -0.19
CA PHE A 253 27.73 -19.54 0.72
C PHE A 253 28.86 -20.58 0.56
N HIS A 254 30.01 -20.08 0.19
CA HIS A 254 31.24 -20.89 0.11
C HIS A 254 32.21 -20.39 1.19
N PRO A 255 32.38 -21.13 2.29
CA PRO A 255 33.34 -20.75 3.33
C PRO A 255 34.75 -20.74 2.77
N ILE A 256 35.53 -19.73 3.12
CA ILE A 256 36.95 -19.67 2.72
C ILE A 256 37.73 -20.76 3.50
N GLY A 257 38.30 -21.72 2.80
CA GLY A 257 39.14 -22.76 3.37
C GLY A 257 38.37 -23.82 4.17
N ASN A 258 37.08 -24.01 3.94
CA ASN A 258 36.21 -25.00 4.63
C ASN A 258 36.10 -24.84 6.17
N HIS A 259 36.50 -23.72 6.72
CA HIS A 259 36.39 -23.44 8.16
C HIS A 259 35.39 -22.33 8.40
N PRO A 260 34.30 -22.59 9.16
CA PRO A 260 33.42 -21.52 9.62
C PRO A 260 34.19 -20.67 10.66
N PHE A 261 34.28 -19.38 10.43
CA PHE A 261 34.78 -18.46 11.44
C PHE A 261 33.64 -18.19 12.45
N PRO A 262 33.88 -18.33 13.75
CA PRO A 262 32.91 -17.96 14.76
C PRO A 262 32.67 -16.45 14.68
N ILE A 263 31.44 -16.06 14.41
CA ILE A 263 31.04 -14.65 14.28
C ILE A 263 30.18 -14.33 15.50
N GLN A 264 30.76 -13.64 16.50
CA GLN A 264 30.06 -13.28 17.74
C GLN A 264 28.86 -12.37 17.47
N GLU A 265 28.90 -11.59 16.42
CA GLU A 265 27.83 -10.71 15.99
C GLU A 265 26.53 -11.48 15.65
N ALA A 266 26.63 -12.72 15.15
CA ALA A 266 25.46 -13.53 14.81
C ALA A 266 24.56 -13.77 16.01
N HIS A 267 25.13 -14.11 17.16
CA HIS A 267 24.38 -14.29 18.40
C HIS A 267 23.69 -13.00 18.86
N THR A 268 24.37 -11.86 18.77
CA THR A 268 23.80 -10.55 19.10
C THR A 268 22.63 -10.19 18.18
N VAL A 269 22.76 -10.51 16.88
CA VAL A 269 21.69 -10.33 15.91
C VAL A 269 20.48 -11.20 16.25
N LEU A 270 20.71 -12.49 16.59
CA LEU A 270 19.64 -13.41 16.99
C LEU A 270 18.88 -12.86 18.21
N GLN A 271 19.58 -12.49 19.27
CA GLN A 271 18.95 -11.95 20.48
C GLN A 271 18.13 -10.68 20.18
N THR A 272 18.61 -9.84 19.27
CA THR A 272 17.91 -8.63 18.87
C THR A 272 16.61 -8.94 18.11
N ILE A 273 16.64 -9.94 17.21
CA ILE A 273 15.47 -10.42 16.47
C ILE A 273 14.45 -11.06 17.43
N LEU A 274 14.91 -11.89 18.37
CA LEU A 274 14.04 -12.53 19.37
C LEU A 274 13.39 -11.51 20.33
N ALA A 275 14.03 -10.35 20.50
CA ALA A 275 13.43 -9.20 21.20
C ALA A 275 12.42 -8.40 20.34
N GLY A 276 12.03 -8.92 19.16
CA GLY A 276 11.06 -8.30 18.26
C GLY A 276 11.57 -7.07 17.49
N LYS A 277 12.89 -6.93 17.34
CA LYS A 277 13.50 -5.79 16.64
C LYS A 277 14.00 -6.17 15.26
N ASN A 278 13.88 -5.26 14.30
CA ASN A 278 14.50 -5.39 12.99
C ASN A 278 16.00 -5.10 13.07
N VAL A 279 16.79 -5.86 12.30
CA VAL A 279 18.24 -5.70 12.23
C VAL A 279 18.66 -5.42 10.80
N LEU A 280 19.54 -4.42 10.62
CA LEU A 280 20.17 -4.09 9.36
C LEU A 280 21.70 -4.23 9.49
N LEU A 281 22.27 -5.19 8.74
CA LEU A 281 23.71 -5.40 8.67
C LEU A 281 24.32 -4.51 7.57
N LEU A 282 25.11 -3.53 7.97
CA LEU A 282 25.80 -2.61 7.05
C LEU A 282 27.30 -2.82 7.07
N GLY A 283 27.93 -2.58 5.93
CA GLY A 283 29.40 -2.63 5.84
C GLY A 283 29.91 -2.79 4.42
N GLY A 284 31.19 -2.51 4.20
CA GLY A 284 31.87 -2.66 2.92
C GLY A 284 31.93 -4.10 2.38
N ALA A 285 32.44 -4.27 1.17
CA ALA A 285 32.67 -5.59 0.61
C ALA A 285 33.75 -6.34 1.41
N GLY A 286 33.60 -7.65 1.58
CA GLY A 286 34.61 -8.51 2.20
C GLY A 286 34.68 -8.52 3.74
N ILE A 287 33.89 -7.73 4.45
CA ILE A 287 33.94 -7.63 5.92
C ILE A 287 33.18 -8.76 6.66
N GLY A 288 32.70 -9.79 5.99
CA GLY A 288 32.07 -10.94 6.64
C GLY A 288 30.56 -10.87 6.81
N LYS A 289 29.82 -9.90 6.20
CA LYS A 289 28.35 -9.83 6.33
C LYS A 289 27.62 -11.13 5.97
N SER A 290 28.03 -11.73 4.86
CA SER A 290 27.44 -13.01 4.41
C SER A 290 27.74 -14.15 5.39
N GLY A 291 28.94 -14.16 5.96
CA GLY A 291 29.30 -15.11 7.02
C GLY A 291 28.46 -14.92 8.29
N CYS A 292 28.21 -13.67 8.69
CA CYS A 292 27.32 -13.36 9.82
C CYS A 292 25.90 -13.86 9.57
N VAL A 293 25.35 -13.65 8.36
CA VAL A 293 24.03 -14.19 8.00
C VAL A 293 24.03 -15.71 8.03
N GLN A 294 25.07 -16.37 7.47
CA GLN A 294 25.15 -17.83 7.53
C GLN A 294 25.18 -18.36 8.98
N ALA A 295 26.03 -17.76 9.83
CA ALA A 295 26.11 -18.15 11.24
C ALA A 295 24.75 -17.94 11.97
N LEU A 296 24.04 -16.84 11.67
CA LEU A 296 22.69 -16.60 12.19
C LEU A 296 21.70 -17.70 11.75
N LEU A 297 21.73 -18.09 10.47
CA LEU A 297 20.85 -19.15 9.96
C LEU A 297 21.16 -20.50 10.60
N ASP A 298 22.43 -20.79 10.90
CA ASP A 298 22.84 -22.00 11.59
C ASP A 298 22.40 -21.98 13.06
N GLU A 299 22.42 -20.83 13.74
CA GLU A 299 21.85 -20.68 15.09
C GLU A 299 20.33 -20.87 15.09
N LEU A 300 19.61 -20.30 14.10
CA LEU A 300 18.15 -20.48 13.96
C LEU A 300 17.79 -21.96 13.73
N ASP A 301 18.56 -22.69 12.91
CA ASP A 301 18.36 -24.13 12.74
C ASP A 301 18.60 -24.92 14.04
N ASN A 302 19.66 -24.60 14.78
CA ASN A 302 19.98 -25.26 16.05
C ASN A 302 18.91 -25.04 17.12
N GLU A 303 18.33 -23.83 17.14
CA GLU A 303 17.25 -23.44 18.06
C GLU A 303 15.85 -23.87 17.55
N HIS A 304 15.78 -24.49 16.37
CA HIS A 304 14.53 -24.88 15.71
C HIS A 304 13.55 -23.74 15.50
N ILE A 305 14.08 -22.53 15.25
CA ILE A 305 13.28 -21.34 14.98
C ILE A 305 12.99 -21.28 13.49
N PRO A 306 11.70 -21.25 13.07
CA PRO A 306 11.35 -21.17 11.66
C PRO A 306 11.80 -19.83 11.07
N TYR A 307 12.33 -19.87 9.85
CA TYR A 307 12.74 -18.68 9.10
C TYR A 307 12.61 -18.90 7.60
N LEU A 308 12.63 -17.81 6.86
CA LEU A 308 12.71 -17.79 5.41
C LEU A 308 13.84 -16.86 4.95
N ALA A 309 14.86 -17.44 4.32
CA ALA A 309 15.99 -16.70 3.76
C ALA A 309 15.78 -16.44 2.28
N LEU A 310 15.83 -15.16 1.88
CA LEU A 310 15.60 -14.71 0.50
C LEU A 310 16.74 -13.82 0.03
N SER A 311 17.16 -14.03 -1.22
CA SER A 311 18.16 -13.20 -1.91
C SER A 311 17.42 -12.30 -2.89
N VAL A 312 17.34 -11.00 -2.57
CA VAL A 312 16.57 -10.02 -3.37
C VAL A 312 17.23 -9.64 -4.70
N ASP A 313 18.49 -9.94 -4.88
CA ASP A 313 19.20 -9.81 -6.16
C ASP A 313 18.77 -10.85 -7.19
N GLN A 314 18.26 -12.00 -6.75
CA GLN A 314 17.77 -13.07 -7.62
C GLN A 314 16.28 -12.94 -7.93
N LYS A 315 15.48 -12.51 -6.94
CA LYS A 315 14.06 -12.25 -7.10
C LYS A 315 13.71 -10.98 -6.35
N VAL A 316 13.70 -9.88 -7.07
CA VAL A 316 13.30 -8.58 -6.53
C VAL A 316 11.81 -8.62 -6.22
N PRO A 317 11.38 -8.25 -5.00
CA PRO A 317 9.96 -8.12 -4.69
C PRO A 317 9.31 -7.10 -5.63
N GLN A 318 8.27 -7.53 -6.32
CA GLN A 318 7.47 -6.67 -7.20
C GLN A 318 5.99 -6.85 -6.86
N GLY A 319 5.21 -5.79 -7.00
CA GLY A 319 3.78 -5.83 -6.73
C GLY A 319 3.43 -5.98 -5.25
N THR A 320 2.41 -6.79 -4.96
CA THR A 320 1.94 -7.05 -3.60
C THR A 320 2.76 -8.17 -2.93
N PRO A 321 2.74 -8.27 -1.57
CA PRO A 321 3.37 -9.38 -0.86
C PRO A 321 2.88 -10.77 -1.34
N GLU A 322 1.62 -10.90 -1.74
CA GLU A 322 1.02 -12.13 -2.27
C GLU A 322 1.60 -12.49 -3.63
N TYR A 323 1.69 -11.50 -4.53
CA TYR A 323 2.32 -11.69 -5.84
C TYR A 323 3.78 -12.13 -5.70
N TYR A 324 4.49 -11.56 -4.73
CA TYR A 324 5.84 -12.00 -4.42
C TYR A 324 5.86 -13.43 -3.84
N GLY A 325 4.90 -13.76 -2.98
CA GLY A 325 4.72 -15.13 -2.47
C GLY A 325 4.49 -16.13 -3.59
N GLU A 326 3.62 -15.83 -4.54
CA GLU A 326 3.36 -16.67 -5.72
C GLU A 326 4.63 -16.85 -6.56
N ALA A 327 5.39 -15.79 -6.80
CA ALA A 327 6.68 -15.88 -7.50
C ALA A 327 7.71 -16.76 -6.75
N LEU A 328 7.57 -16.93 -5.44
CA LEU A 328 8.36 -17.83 -4.62
C LEU A 328 7.75 -19.23 -4.51
N GLY A 329 6.57 -19.48 -5.07
CA GLY A 329 5.86 -20.77 -5.04
C GLY A 329 4.97 -20.99 -3.82
N PHE A 330 4.62 -19.92 -3.10
CA PHE A 330 3.63 -19.94 -2.03
C PHE A 330 2.24 -19.57 -2.55
N ARG A 331 1.20 -19.90 -1.79
CA ARG A 331 -0.20 -19.50 -2.07
C ARG A 331 -0.61 -18.23 -1.32
N ALA A 332 0.29 -17.65 -0.54
CA ALA A 332 0.07 -16.46 0.26
C ALA A 332 1.37 -15.64 0.34
N SER A 333 1.32 -14.52 1.04
CA SER A 333 2.55 -13.75 1.28
C SER A 333 3.58 -14.59 2.06
N PRO A 334 4.89 -14.38 1.83
CA PRO A 334 5.93 -15.13 2.56
C PRO A 334 5.84 -14.99 4.08
N VAL A 335 5.36 -13.83 4.57
CA VAL A 335 5.19 -13.57 6.01
C VAL A 335 4.10 -14.45 6.59
N LEU A 336 2.92 -14.50 5.94
CA LEU A 336 1.80 -15.34 6.37
C LEU A 336 2.14 -16.86 6.31
N CYS A 337 3.12 -17.25 5.50
CA CYS A 337 3.56 -18.64 5.43
C CYS A 337 4.51 -19.04 6.58
N LEU A 338 4.99 -18.07 7.37
CA LEU A 338 5.85 -18.30 8.53
C LEU A 338 5.07 -18.27 9.86
N GLU A 339 3.86 -17.68 9.85
CA GLU A 339 2.93 -17.66 10.98
C GLU A 339 2.20 -19.01 11.13
#